data_4f764a8ed619db6469218eda81c29836
#
_entry.id   4f764a8ed619db6469218eda81c29836
#
_cell.length_a   1.000
_cell.length_b   1.000
_cell.length_c   1.000
_cell.angle_alpha   90.00
_cell.angle_beta   90.00
_cell.angle_gamma   90.00
#
_symmetry.space_group_name_H-M   'P 1'
#
loop_
_entity.id
_entity.type
_entity.pdbx_description
1 polymer ?
#
loop_
_entity_poly.entity_id
_entity_poly.type
_entity_poly.pdbx_seq_one_letter_code
_entity_poly.pdbx_strand_id
1 'polypeptide(L)'
;MTSHSGKPRKVIPITPVASEPTLKGETISSLYEAQKKIYPRSISGVFARWRWVMVVFTQLVFYGLPWLEWGQRQMVLFDLGARRFYIFSLVLYPQDFIYLTALLIISALSLFLFTAVAGRLWCGFACPQTVYTEIFMWIEHKIEGDRSARVRLDSSGWTFEKIWKKTVKQSLWVVFSVWTGFTFVGYFIPIRQLGVELMALQGGWQIFWVVFYGFATYGNAGFLREQVCKYMCPYARFQSAMFDKDTLIVTYDENRGEPRGPRIKKVDYKANGLGDCIDCTLCVQVCPVGIDIREGLQYECIGCGLCVDACNNVMDKMSYPRGLIRFSTQNGVAQGWTQSQILRRVMRPRVLIYSGVLVVLCVTMLASLISRTPLKVDIVRDRAALSRIVAGGKLENIYRLQIMNATETPQRYRIEARGLQGIAVASEPEIEIDAAQSRWVAVRLQIPYGSAAAGSHTVEFDISALAGGARLTEKSVFLVPR
;
A
#
# COMPACT_ATOMS: atom_id res chain seq x y z
N MET A 1 -16.69 -44.76 -38.04
CA MET A 1 -15.43 -44.93 -37.31
C MET A 1 -14.42 -43.97 -37.91
N THR A 2 -14.31 -42.77 -37.33
CA THR A 2 -13.33 -41.74 -37.75
C THR A 2 -12.51 -41.39 -36.49
N SER A 3 -11.25 -41.81 -36.49
CA SER A 3 -10.31 -41.59 -35.41
C SER A 3 -9.85 -40.14 -35.38
N HIS A 4 -10.18 -39.41 -34.32
CA HIS A 4 -9.57 -38.11 -34.02
C HIS A 4 -8.16 -38.35 -33.48
N SER A 5 -7.17 -38.08 -34.32
CA SER A 5 -5.76 -37.95 -33.92
C SER A 5 -5.58 -36.70 -33.08
N GLY A 6 -5.56 -36.83 -31.75
CA GLY A 6 -5.20 -35.75 -30.82
C GLY A 6 -3.71 -35.44 -30.93
N LYS A 7 -3.36 -34.21 -31.30
CA LYS A 7 -1.99 -33.72 -31.20
C LYS A 7 -1.55 -33.75 -29.73
N PRO A 8 -0.33 -34.24 -29.41
CA PRO A 8 0.16 -34.31 -28.04
C PRO A 8 0.31 -32.86 -27.47
N ARG A 9 -0.18 -32.66 -26.24
CA ARG A 9 0.02 -31.45 -25.47
C ARG A 9 1.53 -31.19 -25.36
N LYS A 10 2.02 -30.08 -25.89
CA LYS A 10 3.36 -29.57 -25.59
C LYS A 10 3.43 -29.28 -24.09
N VAL A 11 4.02 -30.18 -23.33
CA VAL A 11 4.54 -29.91 -22.00
C VAL A 11 5.69 -28.93 -22.22
N ILE A 12 5.63 -27.72 -21.67
CA ILE A 12 6.76 -26.80 -21.69
C ILE A 12 7.84 -27.44 -20.81
N PRO A 13 8.96 -27.95 -21.38
CA PRO A 13 10.04 -28.41 -20.55
C PRO A 13 10.59 -27.17 -19.82
N ILE A 14 10.79 -27.28 -18.51
CA ILE A 14 11.66 -26.36 -17.77
C ILE A 14 13.07 -26.61 -18.34
N THR A 15 13.42 -25.83 -19.36
CA THR A 15 14.76 -25.90 -19.95
C THR A 15 15.70 -25.32 -18.90
N PRO A 16 16.66 -26.09 -18.38
CA PRO A 16 17.72 -25.49 -17.58
C PRO A 16 18.46 -24.49 -18.46
N VAL A 17 18.74 -23.30 -17.90
CA VAL A 17 19.54 -22.27 -18.55
C VAL A 17 20.79 -22.93 -19.10
N ALA A 18 21.01 -22.79 -20.43
CA ALA A 18 22.16 -23.37 -21.08
C ALA A 18 23.44 -22.80 -20.42
N SER A 19 24.19 -23.67 -19.77
CA SER A 19 25.53 -23.35 -19.25
C SER A 19 26.49 -23.21 -20.43
N GLU A 20 27.15 -22.08 -20.56
CA GLU A 20 28.27 -21.95 -21.49
C GLU A 20 29.38 -22.93 -21.08
N PRO A 21 29.96 -23.72 -22.03
CA PRO A 21 31.00 -24.66 -21.70
C PRO A 21 32.33 -23.93 -21.41
N THR A 22 32.74 -23.94 -20.16
CA THR A 22 34.10 -23.53 -19.79
C THR A 22 35.08 -24.66 -20.03
N LEU A 23 36.25 -24.33 -20.51
CA LEU A 23 37.36 -25.24 -20.93
C LEU A 23 37.91 -26.19 -19.86
N LYS A 24 37.28 -26.32 -18.68
CA LYS A 24 37.71 -27.20 -17.56
C LYS A 24 36.55 -27.87 -16.80
N GLY A 25 35.49 -28.28 -17.47
CA GLY A 25 34.53 -29.23 -16.86
C GLY A 25 33.77 -28.80 -15.61
N GLU A 26 33.94 -27.58 -15.13
CA GLU A 26 33.14 -27.01 -14.02
C GLU A 26 32.00 -26.15 -14.57
N THR A 27 30.79 -26.60 -14.44
CA THR A 27 29.59 -25.79 -14.73
C THR A 27 29.42 -24.76 -13.62
N ILE A 28 29.90 -23.55 -13.82
CA ILE A 28 29.54 -22.42 -12.96
C ILE A 28 28.13 -22.00 -13.35
N SER A 29 27.12 -22.44 -12.59
CA SER A 29 25.80 -21.87 -12.69
C SER A 29 25.84 -20.47 -12.09
N SER A 30 25.87 -19.43 -12.93
CA SER A 30 25.67 -18.06 -12.48
C SER A 30 24.25 -17.95 -11.92
N LEU A 31 24.13 -17.80 -10.62
CA LEU A 31 22.85 -17.54 -9.96
C LEU A 31 22.25 -16.15 -10.32
N TYR A 32 23.08 -15.30 -10.94
CA TYR A 32 22.68 -13.95 -11.33
C TYR A 32 23.13 -13.69 -12.78
N GLU A 33 22.15 -13.58 -13.66
CA GLU A 33 22.39 -13.06 -14.99
C GLU A 33 22.38 -11.52 -14.93
N ALA A 34 23.42 -10.87 -15.48
CA ALA A 34 23.48 -9.41 -15.58
C ALA A 34 22.33 -8.91 -16.46
N GLN A 35 21.33 -8.31 -15.86
CA GLN A 35 20.14 -7.86 -16.58
C GLN A 35 20.47 -6.65 -17.46
N LYS A 36 20.20 -6.76 -18.76
CA LYS A 36 20.34 -5.65 -19.70
C LYS A 36 19.38 -4.52 -19.33
N LYS A 37 19.87 -3.28 -19.29
CA LYS A 37 19.06 -2.08 -19.03
C LYS A 37 17.90 -2.00 -20.03
N ILE A 38 16.69 -1.90 -19.51
CA ILE A 38 15.48 -1.77 -20.31
C ILE A 38 15.28 -0.28 -20.67
N TYR A 39 15.04 -0.02 -21.96
CA TYR A 39 14.72 1.31 -22.48
C TYR A 39 13.30 1.32 -23.03
N PRO A 40 12.29 1.56 -22.20
CA PRO A 40 10.90 1.58 -22.65
C PRO A 40 10.67 2.72 -23.64
N ARG A 41 9.97 2.43 -24.73
CA ARG A 41 9.52 3.43 -25.71
C ARG A 41 8.24 4.09 -25.19
N SER A 42 8.12 5.40 -25.38
CA SER A 42 6.88 6.12 -25.06
C SER A 42 5.76 5.77 -26.04
N ILE A 43 4.56 5.65 -25.54
CA ILE A 43 3.36 5.38 -26.32
C ILE A 43 2.18 6.21 -25.83
N SER A 44 1.29 6.60 -26.72
CA SER A 44 0.01 7.23 -26.42
C SER A 44 -1.13 6.27 -26.71
N GLY A 45 -2.10 6.19 -25.79
CA GLY A 45 -3.26 5.33 -25.93
C GLY A 45 -4.19 5.44 -24.73
N VAL A 46 -5.19 4.57 -24.68
CA VAL A 46 -6.21 4.57 -23.62
C VAL A 46 -5.58 4.16 -22.28
N PHE A 47 -4.81 3.08 -22.27
CA PHE A 47 -4.17 2.58 -21.05
C PHE A 47 -3.06 3.51 -20.56
N ALA A 48 -2.29 4.09 -21.46
CA ALA A 48 -1.30 5.10 -21.12
C ALA A 48 -1.95 6.33 -20.44
N ARG A 49 -3.12 6.80 -20.94
CA ARG A 49 -3.87 7.91 -20.30
C ARG A 49 -4.39 7.52 -18.93
N TRP A 50 -5.00 6.36 -18.75
CA TRP A 50 -5.49 5.90 -17.46
C TRP A 50 -4.37 5.73 -16.43
N ARG A 51 -3.19 5.27 -16.85
CA ARG A 51 -2.01 5.23 -15.98
C ARG A 51 -1.66 6.63 -15.47
N TRP A 52 -1.61 7.63 -16.35
CA TRP A 52 -1.32 9.01 -15.95
C TRP A 52 -2.41 9.60 -15.06
N VAL A 53 -3.69 9.32 -15.31
CA VAL A 53 -4.77 9.71 -14.40
C VAL A 53 -4.55 9.13 -13.00
N MET A 54 -4.20 7.85 -12.91
CA MET A 54 -3.92 7.20 -11.62
C MET A 54 -2.64 7.73 -10.96
N VAL A 55 -1.59 8.01 -11.74
CA VAL A 55 -0.37 8.68 -11.23
C VAL A 55 -0.74 10.02 -10.61
N VAL A 56 -1.44 10.89 -11.34
CA VAL A 56 -1.83 12.21 -10.84
C VAL A 56 -2.72 12.08 -9.60
N PHE A 57 -3.74 11.23 -9.64
CA PHE A 57 -4.65 11.02 -8.51
C PHE A 57 -3.91 10.56 -7.25
N THR A 58 -3.10 9.50 -7.35
CA THR A 58 -2.37 8.95 -6.19
C THR A 58 -1.35 9.94 -5.64
N GLN A 59 -0.71 10.73 -6.50
CA GLN A 59 0.26 11.74 -6.08
C GLN A 59 -0.42 12.96 -5.45
N LEU A 60 -1.57 13.40 -5.97
CA LEU A 60 -2.36 14.46 -5.34
C LEU A 60 -2.82 14.07 -3.93
N VAL A 61 -3.27 12.83 -3.75
CA VAL A 61 -3.63 12.31 -2.43
C VAL A 61 -2.40 12.25 -1.52
N PHE A 62 -1.31 11.65 -1.98
CA PHE A 62 -0.12 11.45 -1.17
C PHE A 62 0.56 12.77 -0.78
N TYR A 63 0.78 13.68 -1.73
CA TYR A 63 1.42 14.96 -1.44
C TYR A 63 0.48 16.00 -0.84
N GLY A 64 -0.82 15.90 -1.11
CA GLY A 64 -1.81 16.89 -0.67
C GLY A 64 -2.29 16.71 0.76
N LEU A 65 -2.57 15.47 1.18
CA LEU A 65 -3.16 15.19 2.49
C LEU A 65 -2.40 15.81 3.68
N PRO A 66 -1.06 15.78 3.76
CA PRO A 66 -0.35 16.36 4.89
C PRO A 66 -0.47 17.89 5.01
N TRP A 67 -0.83 18.58 3.92
CA TRP A 67 -1.00 20.03 3.93
C TRP A 67 -2.40 20.49 4.32
N LEU A 68 -3.36 19.55 4.34
CA LEU A 68 -4.73 19.85 4.71
C LEU A 68 -4.88 19.85 6.23
N GLU A 69 -5.66 20.80 6.73
CA GLU A 69 -5.96 20.95 8.14
C GLU A 69 -7.39 20.51 8.47
N TRP A 70 -7.55 19.94 9.63
CA TRP A 70 -8.82 19.63 10.24
C TRP A 70 -8.87 20.28 11.63
N GLY A 71 -9.67 21.34 11.78
CA GLY A 71 -9.65 22.17 12.98
C GLY A 71 -8.31 22.90 13.12
N GLN A 72 -7.60 22.64 14.22
CA GLN A 72 -6.29 23.25 14.53
C GLN A 72 -5.10 22.30 14.29
N ARG A 73 -5.30 21.19 13.60
CA ARG A 73 -4.27 20.18 13.38
C ARG A 73 -4.26 19.65 11.96
N GLN A 74 -3.19 18.98 11.58
CA GLN A 74 -3.10 18.29 10.31
C GLN A 74 -4.19 17.20 10.21
N MET A 75 -4.85 17.11 9.05
CA MET A 75 -5.99 16.21 8.80
C MET A 75 -5.62 14.73 8.95
N VAL A 76 -4.43 14.34 8.45
CA VAL A 76 -3.87 13.00 8.63
C VAL A 76 -2.49 13.13 9.25
N LEU A 77 -2.36 12.65 10.49
CA LEU A 77 -1.10 12.72 11.25
C LEU A 77 -0.98 11.48 12.15
N PHE A 78 0.12 10.78 12.04
CA PHE A 78 0.49 9.65 12.89
C PHE A 78 1.54 10.11 13.91
N ASP A 79 1.09 10.81 14.96
CA ASP A 79 1.99 11.34 16.00
C ASP A 79 2.47 10.20 16.91
N LEU A 80 3.67 9.70 16.62
CA LEU A 80 4.30 8.62 17.39
C LEU A 80 4.77 9.12 18.76
N GLY A 81 5.16 10.39 18.88
CA GLY A 81 5.60 10.98 20.15
C GLY A 81 4.47 11.09 21.15
N ALA A 82 3.34 11.63 20.74
CA ALA A 82 2.13 11.72 21.56
C ALA A 82 1.32 10.40 21.55
N ARG A 83 1.72 9.40 20.75
CA ARG A 83 1.02 8.11 20.59
C ARG A 83 -0.44 8.29 20.18
N ARG A 84 -0.69 9.12 19.17
CA ARG A 84 -2.01 9.44 18.64
C ARG A 84 -2.01 9.39 17.13
N PHE A 85 -3.07 8.84 16.58
CA PHE A 85 -3.25 8.74 15.15
C PHE A 85 -4.49 9.52 14.76
N TYR A 86 -4.31 10.54 13.96
CA TYR A 86 -5.37 11.41 13.50
C TYR A 86 -5.70 11.08 12.05
N ILE A 87 -6.96 10.77 11.79
CA ILE A 87 -7.49 10.50 10.45
C ILE A 87 -8.83 11.27 10.34
N PHE A 88 -8.81 12.43 9.72
CA PHE A 88 -9.94 13.36 9.70
C PHE A 88 -10.39 13.72 11.13
N SER A 89 -11.67 13.48 11.46
CA SER A 89 -12.22 13.67 12.80
C SER A 89 -11.92 12.53 13.78
N LEU A 90 -11.33 11.45 13.30
CA LEU A 90 -11.07 10.26 14.11
C LEU A 90 -9.73 10.40 14.84
N VAL A 91 -9.77 10.33 16.16
CA VAL A 91 -8.59 10.27 17.02
C VAL A 91 -8.46 8.85 17.58
N LEU A 92 -7.39 8.16 17.20
CA LEU A 92 -7.09 6.80 17.63
C LEU A 92 -5.92 6.81 18.62
N TYR A 93 -6.05 6.03 19.67
CA TYR A 93 -5.05 5.80 20.69
C TYR A 93 -4.43 4.38 20.54
N PRO A 94 -3.33 4.06 21.23
CA PRO A 94 -2.74 2.71 21.18
C PRO A 94 -3.73 1.58 21.53
N GLN A 95 -4.72 1.84 22.39
CA GLN A 95 -5.77 0.88 22.74
C GLN A 95 -6.69 0.53 21.55
N ASP A 96 -6.68 1.37 20.51
CA ASP A 96 -7.43 1.17 19.26
C ASP A 96 -6.65 0.35 18.22
N PHE A 97 -5.55 -0.31 18.60
CA PHE A 97 -4.71 -1.10 17.69
C PHE A 97 -5.48 -2.18 16.92
N ILE A 98 -6.59 -2.65 17.48
CA ILE A 98 -7.49 -3.60 16.80
C ILE A 98 -8.01 -3.05 15.46
N TYR A 99 -8.27 -1.75 15.35
CA TYR A 99 -8.72 -1.12 14.09
C TYR A 99 -7.61 -1.10 13.05
N LEU A 100 -6.36 -0.87 13.46
CA LEU A 100 -5.21 -0.97 12.56
C LEU A 100 -5.04 -2.40 12.06
N THR A 101 -5.15 -3.39 12.95
CA THR A 101 -5.09 -4.81 12.57
C THR A 101 -6.21 -5.17 11.58
N ALA A 102 -7.45 -4.76 11.86
CA ALA A 102 -8.58 -4.98 10.96
C ALA A 102 -8.36 -4.31 9.61
N LEU A 103 -7.86 -3.07 9.58
CA LEU A 103 -7.54 -2.33 8.34
C LEU A 103 -6.49 -3.05 7.50
N LEU A 104 -5.43 -3.58 8.13
CA LEU A 104 -4.39 -4.34 7.43
C LEU A 104 -4.95 -5.64 6.83
N ILE A 105 -5.79 -6.37 7.58
CA ILE A 105 -6.45 -7.58 7.10
C ILE A 105 -7.38 -7.25 5.93
N ILE A 106 -8.23 -6.23 6.06
CA ILE A 106 -9.13 -5.77 4.99
C ILE A 106 -8.33 -5.36 3.75
N SER A 107 -7.22 -4.63 3.92
CA SER A 107 -6.36 -4.21 2.82
C SER A 107 -5.73 -5.40 2.09
N ALA A 108 -5.24 -6.39 2.84
CA ALA A 108 -4.67 -7.62 2.28
C ALA A 108 -5.74 -8.43 1.51
N LEU A 109 -6.91 -8.65 2.11
CA LEU A 109 -8.02 -9.36 1.46
C LEU A 109 -8.57 -8.62 0.25
N SER A 110 -8.65 -7.29 0.31
CA SER A 110 -9.03 -6.45 -0.83
C SER A 110 -8.06 -6.62 -1.99
N LEU A 111 -6.76 -6.63 -1.70
CA LEU A 111 -5.73 -6.83 -2.70
C LEU A 111 -5.80 -8.24 -3.32
N PHE A 112 -6.10 -9.26 -2.52
CA PHE A 112 -6.30 -10.63 -3.00
C PHE A 112 -7.57 -10.76 -3.85
N LEU A 113 -8.67 -10.16 -3.42
CA LEU A 113 -9.91 -10.13 -4.20
C LEU A 113 -9.67 -9.44 -5.56
N PHE A 114 -9.01 -8.28 -5.55
CA PHE A 114 -8.67 -7.55 -6.75
C PHE A 114 -7.79 -8.39 -7.70
N THR A 115 -6.81 -9.11 -7.14
CA THR A 115 -5.94 -10.01 -7.93
C THR A 115 -6.71 -11.19 -8.53
N ALA A 116 -7.64 -11.78 -7.80
CA ALA A 116 -8.47 -12.86 -8.32
C ALA A 116 -9.33 -12.42 -9.50
N VAL A 117 -9.82 -11.19 -9.50
CA VAL A 117 -10.67 -10.61 -10.57
C VAL A 117 -9.83 -10.05 -11.70
N ALA A 118 -8.92 -9.13 -11.40
CA ALA A 118 -8.24 -8.26 -12.36
C ALA A 118 -6.72 -8.49 -12.44
N GLY A 119 -6.24 -9.61 -11.93
CA GLY A 119 -4.82 -9.98 -11.99
C GLY A 119 -3.92 -8.90 -11.39
N ARG A 120 -2.97 -8.41 -12.18
CA ARG A 120 -1.98 -7.40 -11.75
C ARG A 120 -2.33 -5.97 -12.11
N LEU A 121 -3.60 -5.66 -12.35
CA LEU A 121 -4.02 -4.31 -12.73
C LEU A 121 -3.60 -3.27 -11.67
N TRP A 122 -3.70 -3.59 -10.37
CA TRP A 122 -3.18 -2.75 -9.29
C TRP A 122 -1.69 -2.42 -9.47
N CYS A 123 -0.87 -3.44 -9.78
CA CYS A 123 0.57 -3.26 -9.99
C CYS A 123 0.88 -2.35 -11.16
N GLY A 124 0.05 -2.38 -12.22
CA GLY A 124 0.24 -1.56 -13.42
C GLY A 124 -0.19 -0.10 -13.28
N PHE A 125 -1.11 0.22 -12.36
CA PHE A 125 -1.78 1.52 -12.33
C PHE A 125 -1.64 2.29 -11.01
N ALA A 126 -1.64 1.62 -9.85
CA ALA A 126 -1.72 2.28 -8.55
C ALA A 126 -0.61 1.91 -7.57
N CYS A 127 0.18 0.87 -7.86
CA CYS A 127 1.30 0.47 -7.00
C CYS A 127 2.32 1.60 -6.89
N PRO A 128 2.76 2.01 -5.69
CA PRO A 128 3.75 3.08 -5.52
C PRO A 128 5.02 2.87 -6.34
N GLN A 129 5.56 1.65 -6.39
CA GLN A 129 6.75 1.34 -7.20
C GLN A 129 6.54 1.69 -8.69
N THR A 130 5.39 1.34 -9.25
CA THR A 130 5.08 1.61 -10.66
C THR A 130 4.82 3.11 -10.89
N VAL A 131 4.14 3.76 -9.97
CA VAL A 131 3.83 5.21 -10.04
C VAL A 131 5.12 6.03 -10.02
N TYR A 132 6.00 5.78 -9.06
CA TYR A 132 7.29 6.50 -8.98
C TYR A 132 8.20 6.17 -10.16
N THR A 133 8.27 4.91 -10.57
CA THR A 133 9.05 4.53 -11.77
C THR A 133 8.54 5.24 -13.02
N GLU A 134 7.22 5.41 -13.19
CA GLU A 134 6.63 6.12 -14.33
C GLU A 134 7.03 7.60 -14.34
N ILE A 135 7.01 8.27 -13.18
CA ILE A 135 7.45 9.67 -13.05
C ILE A 135 8.95 9.80 -13.40
N PHE A 136 9.77 8.89 -12.90
CA PHE A 136 11.21 8.88 -13.19
C PHE A 136 11.49 8.63 -14.67
N MET A 137 10.76 7.70 -15.30
CA MET A 137 10.86 7.46 -16.76
C MET A 137 10.36 8.67 -17.57
N TRP A 138 9.34 9.37 -17.10
CA TRP A 138 8.86 10.59 -17.74
C TRP A 138 9.91 11.71 -17.69
N ILE A 139 10.57 11.94 -16.54
CA ILE A 139 11.68 12.88 -16.39
C ILE A 139 12.82 12.48 -17.36
N GLU A 140 13.19 11.20 -17.38
CA GLU A 140 14.22 10.66 -18.27
C GLU A 140 13.87 10.89 -19.74
N HIS A 141 12.61 10.64 -20.12
CA HIS A 141 12.13 10.88 -21.49
C HIS A 141 12.17 12.36 -21.89
N LYS A 142 11.84 13.27 -20.98
CA LYS A 142 11.87 14.72 -21.24
C LYS A 142 13.28 15.26 -21.44
N ILE A 143 14.27 14.71 -20.74
CA ILE A 143 15.66 15.21 -20.76
C ILE A 143 16.50 14.49 -21.82
N GLU A 144 16.45 13.16 -21.85
CA GLU A 144 17.29 12.32 -22.70
C GLU A 144 16.62 11.96 -24.04
N GLY A 145 15.28 12.17 -24.14
CA GLY A 145 14.48 11.82 -25.30
C GLY A 145 13.92 10.40 -25.26
N ASP A 146 13.33 9.95 -26.38
CA ASP A 146 12.72 8.62 -26.49
C ASP A 146 13.78 7.50 -26.57
N ARG A 147 13.35 6.25 -26.61
CA ARG A 147 14.17 5.04 -26.59
C ARG A 147 15.43 5.12 -27.46
N SER A 148 15.29 5.48 -28.74
CA SER A 148 16.41 5.55 -29.69
C SER A 148 17.45 6.62 -29.31
N ALA A 149 16.99 7.77 -28.81
CA ALA A 149 17.88 8.85 -28.35
C ALA A 149 18.64 8.42 -27.09
N ARG A 150 17.98 7.76 -26.13
CA ARG A 150 18.61 7.25 -24.91
C ARG A 150 19.65 6.17 -25.17
N VAL A 151 19.34 5.21 -26.04
CA VAL A 151 20.32 4.18 -26.44
C VAL A 151 21.55 4.81 -27.08
N ARG A 152 21.36 5.76 -28.02
CA ARG A 152 22.47 6.47 -28.66
C ARG A 152 23.28 7.31 -27.66
N LEU A 153 22.61 8.00 -26.73
CA LEU A 153 23.26 8.79 -25.68
C LEU A 153 24.10 7.90 -24.75
N ASP A 154 23.60 6.74 -24.38
CA ASP A 154 24.32 5.81 -23.50
C ASP A 154 25.50 5.16 -24.21
N SER A 155 25.40 4.86 -25.51
CA SER A 155 26.47 4.28 -26.31
C SER A 155 27.53 5.31 -26.75
N SER A 156 27.24 6.61 -26.71
CA SER A 156 28.21 7.67 -27.04
C SER A 156 29.28 7.80 -25.96
N GLY A 157 30.47 8.30 -26.36
CA GLY A 157 31.52 8.68 -25.42
C GLY A 157 31.11 9.80 -24.47
N TRP A 158 31.99 10.22 -23.58
CA TRP A 158 31.75 11.33 -22.66
C TRP A 158 31.79 12.67 -23.43
N THR A 159 30.62 13.19 -23.76
CA THR A 159 30.43 14.50 -24.38
C THR A 159 29.79 15.47 -23.37
N PHE A 160 29.96 16.78 -23.56
CA PHE A 160 29.34 17.81 -22.73
C PHE A 160 27.81 17.63 -22.67
N GLU A 161 27.20 17.32 -23.82
CA GLU A 161 25.74 17.04 -23.91
C GLU A 161 25.33 15.86 -23.01
N LYS A 162 26.09 14.76 -23.04
CA LYS A 162 25.83 13.57 -22.20
C LYS A 162 25.96 13.91 -20.73
N ILE A 163 27.05 14.60 -20.33
CA ILE A 163 27.25 15.01 -18.93
C ILE A 163 26.11 15.90 -18.48
N TRP A 164 25.77 16.93 -19.25
CA TRP A 164 24.70 17.87 -18.93
C TRP A 164 23.34 17.15 -18.74
N LYS A 165 22.91 16.36 -19.73
CA LYS A 165 21.64 15.63 -19.67
C LYS A 165 21.59 14.66 -18.49
N LYS A 166 22.68 13.93 -18.23
CA LYS A 166 22.76 13.01 -17.08
C LYS A 166 22.69 13.77 -15.76
N THR A 167 23.43 14.87 -15.61
CA THR A 167 23.40 15.68 -14.39
C THR A 167 22.02 16.25 -14.13
N VAL A 168 21.38 16.89 -15.11
CA VAL A 168 20.04 17.44 -14.97
C VAL A 168 19.02 16.36 -14.59
N LYS A 169 19.07 15.20 -15.26
CA LYS A 169 18.19 14.08 -14.91
C LYS A 169 18.39 13.64 -13.46
N GLN A 170 19.64 13.42 -13.04
CA GLN A 170 19.94 12.96 -11.68
C GLN A 170 19.53 13.99 -10.63
N SER A 171 19.78 15.27 -10.88
CA SER A 171 19.37 16.35 -9.98
C SER A 171 17.85 16.38 -9.80
N LEU A 172 17.06 16.27 -10.88
CA LEU A 172 15.60 16.22 -10.79
C LEU A 172 15.11 14.96 -10.07
N TRP A 173 15.73 13.81 -10.28
CA TRP A 173 15.42 12.59 -9.55
C TRP A 173 15.71 12.74 -8.05
N VAL A 174 16.83 13.34 -7.66
CA VAL A 174 17.18 13.60 -6.26
C VAL A 174 16.18 14.56 -5.62
N VAL A 175 15.88 15.69 -6.28
CA VAL A 175 14.92 16.68 -5.77
C VAL A 175 13.55 16.05 -5.53
N PHE A 176 13.04 15.30 -6.51
CA PHE A 176 11.76 14.61 -6.41
C PHE A 176 11.78 13.53 -5.30
N SER A 177 12.89 12.81 -5.16
CA SER A 177 13.04 11.79 -4.12
C SER A 177 13.08 12.40 -2.72
N VAL A 178 13.81 13.50 -2.53
CA VAL A 178 13.86 14.21 -1.23
C VAL A 178 12.48 14.79 -0.91
N TRP A 179 11.78 15.35 -1.88
CA TRP A 179 10.39 15.82 -1.72
C TRP A 179 9.46 14.69 -1.29
N THR A 180 9.62 13.49 -1.86
CA THR A 180 8.86 12.30 -1.47
C THR A 180 9.17 11.88 -0.03
N GLY A 181 10.45 11.85 0.34
CA GLY A 181 10.88 11.56 1.72
C GLY A 181 10.36 12.59 2.71
N PHE A 182 10.43 13.86 2.38
CA PHE A 182 9.88 14.96 3.18
C PHE A 182 8.36 14.79 3.41
N THR A 183 7.61 14.54 2.34
CA THR A 183 6.16 14.32 2.44
C THR A 183 5.83 13.09 3.27
N PHE A 184 6.58 11.98 3.11
CA PHE A 184 6.36 10.78 3.90
C PHE A 184 6.56 11.02 5.39
N VAL A 185 7.66 11.68 5.78
CA VAL A 185 7.92 12.05 7.18
C VAL A 185 6.88 13.05 7.69
N GLY A 186 6.34 13.90 6.81
CA GLY A 186 5.25 14.83 7.10
C GLY A 186 3.91 14.17 7.48
N TYR A 187 3.76 12.85 7.32
CA TYR A 187 2.65 12.10 7.91
C TYR A 187 2.86 11.75 9.39
N PHE A 188 4.09 11.84 9.90
CA PHE A 188 4.45 11.49 11.29
C PHE A 188 4.77 12.71 12.14
N ILE A 189 5.13 13.81 11.50
CA ILE A 189 5.41 15.09 12.14
C ILE A 189 4.65 16.15 11.35
N PRO A 190 4.00 17.14 12.00
CA PRO A 190 3.30 18.19 11.28
C PRO A 190 4.19 18.79 10.19
N ILE A 191 3.74 18.71 8.92
CA ILE A 191 4.59 19.00 7.75
C ILE A 191 5.14 20.41 7.74
N ARG A 192 4.40 21.38 8.27
CA ARG A 192 4.86 22.78 8.38
C ARG A 192 5.97 22.92 9.42
N GLN A 193 5.84 22.25 10.57
CA GLN A 193 6.88 22.19 11.59
C GLN A 193 8.14 21.51 11.05
N LEU A 194 7.97 20.37 10.38
CA LEU A 194 9.06 19.64 9.74
C LEU A 194 9.82 20.53 8.75
N GLY A 195 9.11 21.34 7.97
CA GLY A 195 9.73 22.29 7.04
C GLY A 195 10.61 23.33 7.74
N VAL A 196 10.15 23.90 8.84
CA VAL A 196 10.92 24.86 9.64
C VAL A 196 12.15 24.20 10.28
N GLU A 197 11.99 23.01 10.89
CA GLU A 197 13.07 22.26 11.51
C GLU A 197 14.18 21.87 10.52
N LEU A 198 13.80 21.45 9.30
CA LEU A 198 14.76 21.13 8.25
C LEU A 198 15.53 22.36 7.75
N MET A 199 14.85 23.50 7.57
CA MET A 199 15.53 24.75 7.18
C MET A 199 16.50 25.25 8.24
N ALA A 200 16.16 25.04 9.52
CA ALA A 200 17.02 25.39 10.64
C ALA A 200 18.12 24.34 10.91
N LEU A 201 18.16 23.24 10.13
CA LEU A 201 19.04 22.07 10.38
C LEU A 201 18.90 21.50 11.80
N GLN A 202 17.72 21.64 12.37
CA GLN A 202 17.35 21.07 13.67
C GLN A 202 16.65 19.74 13.46
N GLY A 203 16.69 18.86 14.48
CA GLY A 203 16.01 17.56 14.40
C GLY A 203 16.78 16.52 13.58
N GLY A 204 17.93 16.03 14.08
CA GLY A 204 18.78 15.07 13.36
C GLY A 204 18.05 13.79 12.93
N TRP A 205 17.08 13.29 13.71
CA TRP A 205 16.28 12.12 13.33
C TRP A 205 15.30 12.42 12.18
N GLN A 206 14.73 13.60 12.13
CA GLN A 206 13.84 14.02 11.03
C GLN A 206 14.62 14.09 9.71
N ILE A 207 15.80 14.70 9.74
CA ILE A 207 16.71 14.77 8.58
C ILE A 207 17.09 13.37 8.12
N PHE A 208 17.48 12.50 9.07
CA PHE A 208 17.82 11.10 8.76
C PHE A 208 16.68 10.40 8.00
N TRP A 209 15.46 10.47 8.50
CA TRP A 209 14.32 9.78 7.86
C TRP A 209 13.94 10.38 6.51
N VAL A 210 14.00 11.70 6.35
CA VAL A 210 13.77 12.35 5.05
C VAL A 210 14.79 11.86 4.02
N VAL A 211 16.07 11.84 4.38
CA VAL A 211 17.15 11.35 3.51
C VAL A 211 17.00 9.86 3.23
N PHE A 212 16.69 9.05 4.24
CA PHE A 212 16.49 7.61 4.10
C PHE A 212 15.38 7.27 3.11
N TYR A 213 14.18 7.84 3.28
CA TYR A 213 13.06 7.59 2.37
C TYR A 213 13.28 8.22 1.00
N GLY A 214 13.96 9.37 0.95
CA GLY A 214 14.42 9.96 -0.30
C GLY A 214 15.37 9.03 -1.05
N PHE A 215 16.39 8.51 -0.39
CA PHE A 215 17.34 7.54 -0.96
C PHE A 215 16.64 6.26 -1.41
N ALA A 216 15.72 5.73 -0.61
CA ALA A 216 14.93 4.54 -0.98
C ALA A 216 14.10 4.80 -2.25
N THR A 217 13.46 5.96 -2.37
CA THR A 217 12.70 6.34 -3.58
C THR A 217 13.63 6.46 -4.78
N TYR A 218 14.76 7.14 -4.63
CA TYR A 218 15.76 7.30 -5.68
C TYR A 218 16.32 5.95 -6.17
N GLY A 219 16.67 5.06 -5.25
CA GLY A 219 17.20 3.73 -5.57
C GLY A 219 16.16 2.85 -6.26
N ASN A 220 14.95 2.74 -5.66
CA ASN A 220 13.91 1.85 -6.15
C ASN A 220 13.33 2.31 -7.50
N ALA A 221 13.02 3.59 -7.67
CA ALA A 221 12.41 4.11 -8.89
C ALA A 221 13.43 4.44 -9.98
N GLY A 222 14.64 4.86 -9.61
CA GLY A 222 15.70 5.23 -10.57
C GLY A 222 16.48 4.04 -11.11
N PHE A 223 16.91 3.13 -10.24
CA PHE A 223 17.86 2.07 -10.60
C PHE A 223 17.23 0.68 -10.60
N LEU A 224 16.56 0.29 -9.50
CA LEU A 224 16.04 -1.07 -9.36
C LEU A 224 14.79 -1.32 -10.20
N ARG A 225 13.93 -0.33 -10.38
CA ARG A 225 12.74 -0.34 -11.26
C ARG A 225 11.99 -1.67 -11.25
N GLU A 226 12.03 -2.41 -12.36
CA GLU A 226 11.39 -3.70 -12.54
C GLU A 226 11.97 -4.80 -11.64
N GLN A 227 13.21 -4.67 -11.18
CA GLN A 227 13.83 -5.67 -10.30
C GLN A 227 13.14 -5.73 -8.93
N VAL A 228 12.61 -4.58 -8.44
CA VAL A 228 11.79 -4.57 -7.22
C VAL A 228 10.59 -5.51 -7.39
N CYS A 229 9.90 -5.44 -8.53
CA CYS A 229 8.74 -6.31 -8.80
C CYS A 229 9.13 -7.77 -9.03
N LYS A 230 10.29 -8.03 -9.66
CA LYS A 230 10.73 -9.39 -9.99
C LYS A 230 11.30 -10.14 -8.79
N TYR A 231 12.09 -9.46 -7.94
CA TYR A 231 12.91 -10.13 -6.93
C TYR A 231 12.58 -9.73 -5.49
N MET A 232 12.23 -8.46 -5.24
CA MET A 232 12.06 -7.94 -3.89
C MET A 232 10.61 -8.00 -3.39
N CYS A 233 9.62 -7.85 -4.29
CA CYS A 233 8.22 -7.76 -3.91
C CYS A 233 7.64 -9.15 -3.60
N PRO A 234 7.32 -9.47 -2.34
CA PRO A 234 6.73 -10.77 -1.98
C PRO A 234 5.35 -10.94 -2.62
N TYR A 235 4.60 -9.85 -2.74
CA TYR A 235 3.26 -9.86 -3.31
C TYR A 235 3.23 -10.35 -4.77
N ALA A 236 4.24 -10.00 -5.57
CA ALA A 236 4.33 -10.45 -6.96
C ALA A 236 4.38 -11.98 -7.11
N ARG A 237 5.00 -12.67 -6.14
CA ARG A 237 5.06 -14.14 -6.08
C ARG A 237 3.74 -14.73 -5.61
N PHE A 238 3.11 -14.18 -4.58
CA PHE A 238 1.80 -14.62 -4.12
C PHE A 238 0.71 -14.44 -5.17
N GLN A 239 0.74 -13.35 -5.93
CA GLN A 239 -0.22 -13.11 -7.02
C GLN A 239 -0.23 -14.23 -8.06
N SER A 240 0.93 -14.74 -8.46
CA SER A 240 1.01 -15.79 -9.49
C SER A 240 0.29 -17.08 -9.06
N ALA A 241 0.28 -17.39 -7.76
CA ALA A 241 -0.45 -18.52 -7.20
C ALA A 241 -1.97 -18.28 -7.11
N MET A 242 -2.41 -17.03 -7.17
CA MET A 242 -3.82 -16.65 -7.07
C MET A 242 -4.53 -16.57 -8.42
N PHE A 243 -3.80 -16.55 -9.52
CA PHE A 243 -4.38 -16.56 -10.85
C PHE A 243 -5.10 -17.89 -11.14
N ASP A 244 -6.22 -17.78 -11.79
CA ASP A 244 -6.92 -18.90 -12.40
C ASP A 244 -7.21 -18.59 -13.88
N LYS A 245 -7.77 -19.55 -14.60
CA LYS A 245 -8.05 -19.42 -16.03
C LYS A 245 -9.10 -18.36 -16.36
N ASP A 246 -9.85 -17.88 -15.35
CA ASP A 246 -10.87 -16.84 -15.48
C ASP A 246 -10.42 -15.48 -14.90
N THR A 247 -9.16 -15.36 -14.47
CA THR A 247 -8.58 -14.09 -14.04
C THR A 247 -8.29 -13.21 -15.26
N LEU A 248 -8.66 -11.93 -15.16
CA LEU A 248 -8.42 -10.95 -16.23
C LEU A 248 -6.93 -10.59 -16.29
N ILE A 249 -6.32 -10.86 -17.43
CA ILE A 249 -4.90 -10.61 -17.71
C ILE A 249 -4.71 -9.99 -19.07
N VAL A 250 -3.54 -9.41 -19.33
CA VAL A 250 -3.17 -9.02 -20.69
C VAL A 250 -2.78 -10.27 -21.47
N THR A 251 -3.43 -10.50 -22.61
CA THR A 251 -3.21 -11.68 -23.44
C THR A 251 -2.95 -11.30 -24.89
N TYR A 252 -2.13 -12.11 -25.55
CA TYR A 252 -1.97 -12.14 -27.00
C TYR A 252 -2.85 -13.25 -27.58
N ASP A 253 -3.54 -12.97 -28.65
CA ASP A 253 -4.40 -13.93 -29.34
C ASP A 253 -3.57 -14.70 -30.39
N GLU A 254 -3.03 -15.85 -29.99
CA GLU A 254 -2.18 -16.70 -30.83
C GLU A 254 -2.93 -17.21 -32.06
N ASN A 255 -4.22 -17.60 -31.92
CA ASN A 255 -5.02 -18.13 -33.00
C ASN A 255 -5.21 -17.13 -34.13
N ARG A 256 -5.24 -15.84 -33.78
CA ARG A 256 -5.39 -14.75 -34.73
C ARG A 256 -4.04 -14.21 -35.21
N GLY A 257 -3.01 -14.25 -34.37
CA GLY A 257 -1.72 -13.59 -34.59
C GLY A 257 -0.67 -14.42 -35.26
N GLU A 258 -0.73 -15.75 -35.10
CA GLU A 258 0.27 -16.68 -35.67
C GLU A 258 -0.20 -17.32 -36.98
N PRO A 259 0.71 -17.72 -37.90
CA PRO A 259 2.15 -17.41 -37.87
C PRO A 259 2.44 -15.93 -38.16
N ARG A 260 3.32 -15.34 -37.36
CA ARG A 260 3.72 -13.92 -37.47
C ARG A 260 4.82 -13.74 -38.54
N GLY A 261 4.81 -12.57 -39.19
CA GLY A 261 5.86 -12.25 -40.16
C GLY A 261 5.83 -10.81 -40.64
N PRO A 262 7.01 -10.22 -40.98
CA PRO A 262 7.11 -8.85 -41.44
C PRO A 262 6.42 -8.67 -42.80
N ARG A 263 5.70 -7.58 -42.99
CA ARG A 263 4.99 -7.28 -44.25
C ARG A 263 4.63 -5.81 -44.38
N ILE A 264 4.31 -5.42 -45.61
CA ILE A 264 3.78 -4.09 -45.94
C ILE A 264 2.25 -4.14 -46.03
N LYS A 265 1.56 -3.00 -45.86
CA LYS A 265 0.13 -2.86 -45.76
C LYS A 265 -0.66 -3.42 -46.98
N LYS A 266 -0.06 -3.41 -48.16
CA LYS A 266 -0.75 -3.79 -49.45
C LYS A 266 -0.74 -5.29 -49.71
N VAL A 267 -0.07 -6.12 -48.93
CA VAL A 267 0.02 -7.57 -49.16
C VAL A 267 -1.19 -8.26 -48.56
N ASP A 268 -1.84 -9.15 -49.37
CA ASP A 268 -2.82 -10.07 -48.80
C ASP A 268 -2.12 -11.16 -47.99
N TYR A 269 -2.07 -10.92 -46.67
CA TYR A 269 -1.37 -11.79 -45.74
C TYR A 269 -2.13 -13.11 -45.49
N LYS A 270 -3.46 -13.10 -45.66
CA LYS A 270 -4.26 -14.33 -45.47
C LYS A 270 -4.02 -15.32 -46.59
N ALA A 271 -3.85 -14.85 -47.82
CA ALA A 271 -3.47 -15.69 -48.94
C ALA A 271 -2.07 -16.33 -48.70
N ASN A 272 -1.19 -15.67 -47.97
CA ASN A 272 0.13 -16.18 -47.60
C ASN A 272 0.14 -17.01 -46.31
N GLY A 273 -1.03 -17.33 -45.72
CA GLY A 273 -1.12 -18.12 -44.50
C GLY A 273 -0.61 -17.42 -43.25
N LEU A 274 -0.45 -16.09 -43.27
CA LEU A 274 0.06 -15.31 -42.11
C LEU A 274 -1.08 -14.84 -41.22
N GLY A 275 -0.83 -14.80 -39.91
CA GLY A 275 -1.73 -14.21 -38.94
C GLY A 275 -1.65 -12.68 -38.89
N ASP A 276 -2.43 -12.02 -38.03
CA ASP A 276 -2.51 -10.56 -37.94
C ASP A 276 -1.25 -9.90 -37.36
N CYS A 277 -0.35 -10.63 -36.70
CA CYS A 277 0.89 -10.08 -36.14
C CYS A 277 1.94 -9.83 -37.23
N ILE A 278 2.41 -8.58 -37.35
CA ILE A 278 3.46 -8.20 -38.31
C ILE A 278 4.88 -8.28 -37.75
N ASP A 279 5.04 -8.87 -36.59
CA ASP A 279 6.34 -9.02 -35.90
C ASP A 279 7.15 -7.70 -35.72
N CYS A 280 6.46 -6.60 -35.46
CA CYS A 280 7.09 -5.28 -35.28
C CYS A 280 7.79 -5.07 -33.93
N THR A 281 7.67 -5.98 -33.01
CA THR A 281 8.26 -5.98 -31.64
C THR A 281 7.91 -4.76 -30.78
N LEU A 282 6.98 -3.89 -31.21
CA LEU A 282 6.61 -2.69 -30.43
C LEU A 282 6.01 -3.02 -29.07
N CYS A 283 5.26 -4.12 -28.93
CA CYS A 283 4.74 -4.60 -27.66
C CYS A 283 5.85 -4.88 -26.64
N VAL A 284 6.99 -5.39 -27.07
CA VAL A 284 8.19 -5.61 -26.24
C VAL A 284 8.88 -4.29 -25.93
N GLN A 285 9.02 -3.40 -26.93
CA GLN A 285 9.72 -2.12 -26.77
C GLN A 285 9.03 -1.14 -25.82
N VAL A 286 7.69 -1.18 -25.71
CA VAL A 286 6.93 -0.32 -24.78
C VAL A 286 6.84 -0.92 -23.39
N CYS A 287 7.19 -2.19 -23.21
CA CYS A 287 7.07 -2.88 -21.93
C CYS A 287 8.06 -2.34 -20.91
N PRO A 288 7.62 -1.79 -19.77
CA PRO A 288 8.51 -1.28 -18.73
C PRO A 288 9.29 -2.38 -18.00
N VAL A 289 8.83 -3.64 -18.12
CA VAL A 289 9.44 -4.83 -17.51
C VAL A 289 10.27 -5.63 -18.51
N GLY A 290 10.13 -5.31 -19.82
CA GLY A 290 10.93 -5.89 -20.90
C GLY A 290 10.53 -7.31 -21.31
N ILE A 291 9.29 -7.75 -21.03
CA ILE A 291 8.77 -9.06 -21.44
C ILE A 291 8.23 -9.05 -22.87
N ASP A 292 8.21 -10.22 -23.49
CA ASP A 292 7.48 -10.45 -24.75
C ASP A 292 6.12 -11.11 -24.46
N ILE A 293 5.04 -10.32 -24.51
CA ILE A 293 3.68 -10.80 -24.24
C ILE A 293 3.20 -11.86 -25.24
N ARG A 294 3.85 -12.00 -26.40
CA ARG A 294 3.52 -12.98 -27.41
C ARG A 294 3.93 -14.41 -27.03
N GLU A 295 4.80 -14.54 -26.04
CA GLU A 295 5.21 -15.82 -25.44
C GLU A 295 4.23 -16.30 -24.34
N GLY A 296 3.07 -15.63 -24.23
CA GLY A 296 2.04 -15.98 -23.27
C GLY A 296 2.16 -15.25 -21.93
N LEU A 297 1.48 -15.76 -20.91
CA LEU A 297 1.46 -15.19 -19.58
C LEU A 297 2.80 -15.38 -18.89
N GLN A 298 3.42 -14.28 -18.49
CA GLN A 298 4.65 -14.25 -17.72
C GLN A 298 4.40 -13.62 -16.34
N TYR A 299 5.04 -14.15 -15.30
CA TYR A 299 4.85 -13.68 -13.93
C TYR A 299 5.38 -12.25 -13.70
N GLU A 300 6.27 -11.76 -14.56
CA GLU A 300 6.80 -10.39 -14.50
C GLU A 300 5.81 -9.34 -15.03
N CYS A 301 4.80 -9.77 -15.81
CA CYS A 301 3.81 -8.84 -16.37
C CYS A 301 3.07 -8.09 -15.27
N ILE A 302 3.16 -6.76 -15.25
CA ILE A 302 2.46 -5.91 -14.28
C ILE A 302 1.03 -5.53 -14.69
N GLY A 303 0.54 -6.03 -15.83
CA GLY A 303 -0.82 -5.75 -16.31
C GLY A 303 -1.08 -4.29 -16.70
N CYS A 304 -0.08 -3.55 -17.15
CA CYS A 304 -0.19 -2.10 -17.40
C CYS A 304 -0.91 -1.72 -18.70
N GLY A 305 -1.08 -2.67 -19.65
CA GLY A 305 -1.80 -2.45 -20.92
C GLY A 305 -1.07 -1.60 -21.97
N LEU A 306 0.18 -1.18 -21.79
CA LEU A 306 0.90 -0.39 -22.79
C LEU A 306 1.14 -1.16 -24.09
N CYS A 307 1.34 -2.47 -24.02
CA CYS A 307 1.43 -3.34 -25.19
C CYS A 307 0.11 -3.42 -25.97
N VAL A 308 -1.04 -3.29 -25.29
CA VAL A 308 -2.37 -3.20 -25.93
C VAL A 308 -2.45 -1.92 -26.75
N ASP A 309 -2.10 -0.77 -26.18
CA ASP A 309 -2.09 0.51 -26.90
C ASP A 309 -1.14 0.47 -28.10
N ALA A 310 0.07 -0.07 -27.91
CA ALA A 310 1.05 -0.17 -28.95
C ALA A 310 0.58 -1.06 -30.11
N CYS A 311 0.01 -2.23 -29.80
CA CYS A 311 -0.50 -3.14 -30.80
C CYS A 311 -1.70 -2.55 -31.54
N ASN A 312 -2.67 -1.94 -30.84
CA ASN A 312 -3.82 -1.29 -31.47
C ASN A 312 -3.39 -0.17 -32.44
N ASN A 313 -2.38 0.64 -32.07
CA ASN A 313 -1.84 1.67 -32.95
C ASN A 313 -1.22 1.07 -34.25
N VAL A 314 -0.66 -0.12 -34.15
CA VAL A 314 -0.13 -0.84 -35.33
C VAL A 314 -1.28 -1.42 -36.15
N MET A 315 -2.26 -2.04 -35.50
CA MET A 315 -3.45 -2.59 -36.18
C MET A 315 -4.20 -1.52 -36.96
N ASP A 316 -4.36 -0.32 -36.39
CA ASP A 316 -4.96 0.83 -37.09
C ASP A 316 -4.16 1.23 -38.33
N LYS A 317 -2.83 1.31 -38.21
CA LYS A 317 -1.96 1.64 -39.35
C LYS A 317 -2.03 0.60 -40.48
N MET A 318 -2.17 -0.66 -40.12
CA MET A 318 -2.30 -1.77 -41.05
C MET A 318 -3.72 -1.94 -41.56
N SER A 319 -4.71 -1.23 -40.98
CA SER A 319 -6.16 -1.41 -41.22
C SER A 319 -6.65 -2.81 -40.85
N TYR A 320 -6.06 -3.39 -39.79
CA TYR A 320 -6.49 -4.66 -39.21
C TYR A 320 -7.39 -4.41 -37.99
N PRO A 321 -8.28 -5.38 -37.65
CA PRO A 321 -9.12 -5.24 -36.46
C PRO A 321 -8.27 -5.12 -35.19
N ARG A 322 -8.62 -4.20 -34.28
CA ARG A 322 -7.99 -4.04 -32.97
C ARG A 322 -8.15 -5.29 -32.09
N GLY A 323 -7.42 -5.35 -30.98
CA GLY A 323 -7.58 -6.37 -29.94
C GLY A 323 -6.80 -7.64 -30.18
N LEU A 324 -5.73 -7.61 -30.98
CA LEU A 324 -4.79 -8.72 -31.08
C LEU A 324 -4.07 -8.94 -29.74
N ILE A 325 -3.71 -7.86 -29.04
CA ILE A 325 -3.35 -7.88 -27.62
C ILE A 325 -4.48 -7.16 -26.89
N ARG A 326 -5.04 -7.81 -25.86
CA ARG A 326 -6.19 -7.29 -25.11
C ARG A 326 -6.21 -7.80 -23.67
N PHE A 327 -6.99 -7.13 -22.83
CA PHE A 327 -7.37 -7.70 -21.54
C PHE A 327 -8.43 -8.79 -21.78
N SER A 328 -8.12 -10.01 -21.38
CA SER A 328 -9.01 -11.17 -21.49
C SER A 328 -8.63 -12.19 -20.42
N THR A 329 -9.35 -13.30 -20.38
CA THR A 329 -9.02 -14.47 -19.54
C THR A 329 -8.49 -15.58 -20.42
N GLN A 330 -7.75 -16.55 -19.85
CA GLN A 330 -7.27 -17.70 -20.62
C GLN A 330 -8.44 -18.49 -21.26
N ASN A 331 -9.51 -18.71 -20.48
CA ASN A 331 -10.72 -19.36 -21.01
C ASN A 331 -11.41 -18.47 -22.07
N GLY A 332 -11.42 -17.15 -21.88
CA GLY A 332 -12.00 -16.22 -22.83
C GLY A 332 -11.31 -16.20 -24.20
N VAL A 333 -9.99 -16.34 -24.22
CA VAL A 333 -9.21 -16.47 -25.47
C VAL A 333 -9.43 -17.83 -26.10
N ALA A 334 -9.35 -18.92 -25.31
CA ALA A 334 -9.49 -20.29 -25.80
C ALA A 334 -10.89 -20.57 -26.39
N GLN A 335 -11.95 -19.97 -25.84
CA GLN A 335 -13.33 -20.21 -26.21
C GLN A 335 -13.97 -19.06 -27.02
N GLY A 336 -13.20 -18.01 -27.33
CA GLY A 336 -13.68 -16.87 -28.10
C GLY A 336 -14.79 -16.04 -27.43
N TRP A 337 -14.74 -15.92 -26.07
CA TRP A 337 -15.78 -15.21 -25.31
C TRP A 337 -15.86 -13.73 -25.65
N THR A 338 -17.10 -13.23 -25.63
CA THR A 338 -17.38 -11.80 -25.70
C THR A 338 -17.07 -11.12 -24.35
N GLN A 339 -16.91 -9.79 -24.39
CA GLN A 339 -16.65 -9.00 -23.19
C GLN A 339 -17.72 -9.19 -22.10
N SER A 340 -18.99 -9.32 -22.49
CA SER A 340 -20.10 -9.57 -21.55
C SER A 340 -20.00 -10.93 -20.87
N GLN A 341 -19.58 -11.96 -21.59
CA GLN A 341 -19.35 -13.29 -21.01
C GLN A 341 -18.18 -13.29 -20.02
N ILE A 342 -17.10 -12.57 -20.32
CA ILE A 342 -15.96 -12.40 -19.40
C ILE A 342 -16.42 -11.68 -18.13
N LEU A 343 -17.19 -10.58 -18.25
CA LEU A 343 -17.71 -9.85 -17.08
C LEU A 343 -18.64 -10.71 -16.23
N ARG A 344 -19.49 -11.54 -16.85
CA ARG A 344 -20.37 -12.46 -16.10
C ARG A 344 -19.59 -13.48 -15.29
N ARG A 345 -18.41 -13.89 -15.75
CA ARG A 345 -17.50 -14.81 -15.02
C ARG A 345 -16.82 -14.16 -13.81
N VAL A 346 -16.85 -12.85 -13.66
CA VAL A 346 -16.41 -12.18 -12.42
C VAL A 346 -17.25 -12.65 -11.24
N MET A 347 -18.55 -12.94 -11.44
CA MET A 347 -19.48 -13.43 -10.40
C MET A 347 -19.33 -14.92 -10.09
N ARG A 348 -18.14 -15.47 -10.21
CA ARG A 348 -17.87 -16.89 -9.87
C ARG A 348 -17.81 -17.12 -8.35
N PRO A 349 -18.09 -18.35 -7.86
CA PRO A 349 -18.20 -18.66 -6.43
C PRO A 349 -16.99 -18.19 -5.60
N ARG A 350 -15.79 -18.34 -6.13
CA ARG A 350 -14.56 -17.91 -5.45
C ARG A 350 -14.56 -16.40 -5.16
N VAL A 351 -14.94 -15.59 -6.14
CA VAL A 351 -15.00 -14.12 -6.00
C VAL A 351 -16.12 -13.72 -5.05
N LEU A 352 -17.28 -14.38 -5.14
CA LEU A 352 -18.42 -14.11 -4.25
C LEU A 352 -18.09 -14.41 -2.80
N ILE A 353 -17.40 -15.53 -2.51
CA ILE A 353 -16.98 -15.87 -1.15
C ILE A 353 -16.00 -14.81 -0.61
N TYR A 354 -14.97 -14.45 -1.37
CA TYR A 354 -14.00 -13.42 -0.95
C TYR A 354 -14.66 -12.07 -0.73
N SER A 355 -15.57 -11.68 -1.63
CA SER A 355 -16.35 -10.44 -1.49
C SER A 355 -17.26 -10.48 -0.25
N GLY A 356 -17.93 -11.60 -0.01
CA GLY A 356 -18.78 -11.77 1.17
C GLY A 356 -18.00 -11.64 2.48
N VAL A 357 -16.86 -12.33 2.60
CA VAL A 357 -15.98 -12.21 3.77
C VAL A 357 -15.50 -10.78 3.96
N LEU A 358 -15.07 -10.13 2.88
CA LEU A 358 -14.59 -8.74 2.93
C LEU A 358 -15.68 -7.77 3.37
N VAL A 359 -16.91 -7.91 2.84
CA VAL A 359 -18.06 -7.08 3.23
C VAL A 359 -18.38 -7.26 4.70
N VAL A 360 -18.42 -8.50 5.20
CA VAL A 360 -18.67 -8.77 6.63
C VAL A 360 -17.62 -8.10 7.51
N LEU A 361 -16.32 -8.22 7.16
CA LEU A 361 -15.24 -7.57 7.91
C LEU A 361 -15.34 -6.04 7.87
N CYS A 362 -15.63 -5.46 6.71
CA CYS A 362 -15.81 -4.00 6.58
C CYS A 362 -17.00 -3.50 7.38
N VAL A 363 -18.13 -4.19 7.31
CA VAL A 363 -19.36 -3.84 8.07
C VAL A 363 -19.11 -3.96 9.57
N THR A 364 -18.48 -5.05 10.02
CA THR A 364 -18.16 -5.25 11.44
C THR A 364 -17.19 -4.17 11.94
N MET A 365 -16.15 -3.84 11.19
CA MET A 365 -15.21 -2.77 11.54
C MET A 365 -15.90 -1.42 11.61
N LEU A 366 -16.75 -1.09 10.63
CA LEU A 366 -17.49 0.17 10.58
C LEU A 366 -18.50 0.27 11.73
N ALA A 367 -19.26 -0.79 11.99
CA ALA A 367 -20.21 -0.85 13.11
C ALA A 367 -19.49 -0.66 14.45
N SER A 368 -18.35 -1.34 14.65
CA SER A 368 -17.52 -1.18 15.85
C SER A 368 -16.98 0.24 15.98
N LEU A 369 -16.57 0.88 14.88
CA LEU A 369 -16.05 2.24 14.89
C LEU A 369 -17.15 3.28 15.24
N ILE A 370 -18.36 3.08 14.73
CA ILE A 370 -19.53 3.94 15.02
C ILE A 370 -19.98 3.76 16.48
N SER A 371 -19.95 2.53 16.99
CA SER A 371 -20.35 2.20 18.38
C SER A 371 -19.26 2.53 19.40
N ARG A 372 -18.12 3.05 18.98
CA ARG A 372 -16.98 3.34 19.84
C ARG A 372 -17.30 4.47 20.82
N THR A 373 -17.00 4.27 22.10
CA THR A 373 -17.05 5.34 23.09
C THR A 373 -15.87 6.30 22.89
N PRO A 374 -16.10 7.63 22.90
CA PRO A 374 -15.03 8.61 22.71
C PRO A 374 -14.20 8.85 23.98
N LEU A 375 -14.47 8.14 25.06
CA LEU A 375 -13.74 8.16 26.33
C LEU A 375 -12.97 6.87 26.51
N LYS A 376 -11.67 6.97 26.84
CA LYS A 376 -10.83 5.84 27.24
C LYS A 376 -10.10 6.15 28.52
N VAL A 377 -9.89 5.13 29.33
CA VAL A 377 -9.21 5.27 30.62
C VAL A 377 -8.31 4.07 30.86
N ASP A 378 -7.06 4.33 31.21
CA ASP A 378 -6.15 3.32 31.71
C ASP A 378 -5.90 3.57 33.20
N ILE A 379 -5.99 2.53 34.02
CA ILE A 379 -5.82 2.63 35.47
C ILE A 379 -4.56 1.86 35.87
N VAL A 380 -3.61 2.59 36.41
CA VAL A 380 -2.39 2.03 36.98
C VAL A 380 -2.35 2.33 38.45
N ARG A 381 -2.28 1.28 39.28
CA ARG A 381 -2.08 1.46 40.72
C ARG A 381 -0.67 1.89 41.03
N ASP A 382 -0.49 2.85 41.91
CA ASP A 382 0.84 3.24 42.41
C ASP A 382 1.46 2.08 43.22
N ARG A 383 2.68 1.71 42.84
CA ARG A 383 3.41 0.63 43.50
C ARG A 383 4.37 1.11 44.61
N ALA A 384 4.58 2.40 44.70
CA ALA A 384 5.47 2.97 45.72
C ALA A 384 4.88 2.89 47.14
N ALA A 385 3.54 3.07 47.23
CA ALA A 385 2.79 2.89 48.47
C ALA A 385 1.55 2.05 48.19
N LEU A 386 1.60 0.76 48.53
CA LEU A 386 0.50 -0.19 48.24
C LEU A 386 -0.77 0.18 49.02
N SER A 387 -0.63 0.64 50.24
CA SER A 387 -1.72 1.14 51.08
C SER A 387 -1.12 1.95 52.22
N ARG A 388 -1.77 3.02 52.65
CA ARG A 388 -1.38 3.84 53.79
C ARG A 388 -2.56 4.24 54.64
N ILE A 389 -2.30 4.45 55.96
CA ILE A 389 -3.26 5.00 56.86
C ILE A 389 -3.11 6.53 56.84
N VAL A 390 -4.22 7.25 56.65
CA VAL A 390 -4.22 8.72 56.58
C VAL A 390 -5.02 9.30 57.75
N ALA A 391 -5.03 10.62 57.89
CA ALA A 391 -5.73 11.33 58.93
C ALA A 391 -7.22 10.90 58.99
N GLY A 392 -7.76 10.71 60.17
CA GLY A 392 -9.11 10.22 60.42
C GLY A 392 -9.26 8.70 60.39
N GLY A 393 -8.15 7.93 60.43
CA GLY A 393 -8.19 6.47 60.55
C GLY A 393 -8.71 5.81 59.25
N LYS A 394 -8.43 6.40 58.08
CA LYS A 394 -8.85 5.83 56.77
C LYS A 394 -7.69 5.15 56.09
N LEU A 395 -7.98 4.07 55.40
CA LEU A 395 -7.08 3.40 54.47
C LEU A 395 -7.11 4.06 53.10
N GLU A 396 -5.96 4.40 52.55
CA GLU A 396 -5.85 5.06 51.27
C GLU A 396 -4.99 4.23 50.28
N ASN A 397 -5.49 4.07 49.06
CA ASN A 397 -4.75 3.56 47.93
C ASN A 397 -4.68 4.65 46.84
N ILE A 398 -3.51 4.75 46.17
CA ILE A 398 -3.26 5.75 45.13
C ILE A 398 -3.26 5.07 43.78
N TYR A 399 -3.92 5.69 42.82
CA TYR A 399 -4.01 5.25 41.42
C TYR A 399 -3.60 6.40 40.50
N ARG A 400 -3.00 6.04 39.38
CA ARG A 400 -2.77 6.95 38.26
C ARG A 400 -3.74 6.58 37.15
N LEU A 401 -4.64 7.46 36.81
CA LEU A 401 -5.58 7.31 35.73
C LEU A 401 -5.10 8.12 34.53
N GLN A 402 -4.94 7.47 33.38
CA GLN A 402 -4.79 8.16 32.12
C GLN A 402 -6.16 8.26 31.48
N ILE A 403 -6.74 9.46 31.48
CA ILE A 403 -8.04 9.72 30.86
C ILE A 403 -7.79 10.36 29.51
N MET A 404 -8.38 9.78 28.46
CA MET A 404 -8.19 10.16 27.06
C MET A 404 -9.50 10.66 26.48
N ASN A 405 -9.50 11.93 26.08
CA ASN A 405 -10.60 12.55 25.35
C ASN A 405 -10.40 12.37 23.85
N ALA A 406 -11.20 11.51 23.22
CA ALA A 406 -11.16 11.29 21.77
C ALA A 406 -12.12 12.21 20.98
N THR A 407 -12.73 13.21 21.64
CA THR A 407 -13.56 14.22 20.98
C THR A 407 -12.74 15.43 20.54
N GLU A 408 -13.25 16.17 19.58
CA GLU A 408 -12.64 17.42 19.07
C GLU A 408 -12.96 18.64 19.95
N THR A 409 -13.61 18.45 21.10
CA THR A 409 -13.96 19.52 22.04
C THR A 409 -13.41 19.22 23.43
N PRO A 410 -13.01 20.22 24.22
CA PRO A 410 -12.67 20.03 25.61
C PRO A 410 -13.86 19.41 26.38
N GLN A 411 -13.57 18.47 27.27
CA GLN A 411 -14.59 17.77 28.04
C GLN A 411 -14.23 17.76 29.52
N ARG A 412 -15.25 17.85 30.37
CA ARG A 412 -15.12 17.65 31.81
C ARG A 412 -15.60 16.27 32.18
N TYR A 413 -14.80 15.55 32.95
CA TYR A 413 -15.07 14.20 33.38
C TYR A 413 -15.18 14.15 34.91
N ARG A 414 -16.19 13.41 35.41
CA ARG A 414 -16.35 13.11 36.84
C ARG A 414 -15.89 11.69 37.08
N ILE A 415 -15.12 11.50 38.17
CA ILE A 415 -14.57 10.23 38.62
C ILE A 415 -15.30 9.81 39.89
N GLU A 416 -15.95 8.65 39.87
CA GLU A 416 -16.52 8.00 41.01
C GLU A 416 -15.90 6.62 41.21
N ALA A 417 -15.98 6.06 42.43
CA ALA A 417 -15.51 4.72 42.73
C ALA A 417 -16.60 3.93 43.47
N ARG A 418 -16.69 2.64 43.15
CA ARG A 418 -17.65 1.70 43.74
C ARG A 418 -16.99 0.38 44.09
N GLY A 419 -17.65 -0.46 44.93
CA GLY A 419 -17.21 -1.83 45.20
C GLY A 419 -16.88 -2.14 46.64
N LEU A 420 -16.61 -1.13 47.50
CA LEU A 420 -16.38 -1.31 48.93
C LEU A 420 -17.29 -0.37 49.75
N GLN A 421 -17.62 -0.81 50.95
CA GLN A 421 -18.48 -0.01 51.83
C GLN A 421 -17.71 1.23 52.32
N GLY A 422 -18.31 2.42 52.10
CA GLY A 422 -17.70 3.69 52.48
C GLY A 422 -16.52 4.15 51.61
N ILE A 423 -16.36 3.57 50.43
CA ILE A 423 -15.32 4.02 49.47
C ILE A 423 -15.63 5.42 48.97
N ALA A 424 -14.64 6.28 48.97
CA ALA A 424 -14.75 7.65 48.48
C ALA A 424 -13.49 8.07 47.70
N VAL A 425 -13.71 8.90 46.69
CA VAL A 425 -12.62 9.61 45.97
C VAL A 425 -12.20 10.80 46.81
N ALA A 426 -10.98 10.80 47.32
CA ALA A 426 -10.42 11.86 48.18
C ALA A 426 -9.61 12.91 47.40
N SER A 427 -9.41 12.72 46.12
CA SER A 427 -8.83 13.70 45.18
C SER A 427 -9.93 14.51 44.52
N GLU A 428 -9.57 15.49 43.71
CA GLU A 428 -10.51 16.27 42.91
C GLU A 428 -11.33 15.32 42.00
N PRO A 429 -12.66 15.31 42.13
CA PRO A 429 -13.49 14.36 41.41
C PRO A 429 -13.80 14.78 39.97
N GLU A 430 -13.58 16.04 39.60
CA GLU A 430 -13.84 16.58 38.28
C GLU A 430 -12.54 17.07 37.61
N ILE A 431 -12.40 16.75 36.33
CA ILE A 431 -11.18 17.05 35.59
C ILE A 431 -11.58 17.52 34.18
N GLU A 432 -10.95 18.60 33.75
CA GLU A 432 -11.06 19.07 32.38
C GLU A 432 -9.90 18.55 31.53
N ILE A 433 -10.23 18.04 30.33
CA ILE A 433 -9.27 17.52 29.35
C ILE A 433 -9.56 18.16 28.00
N ASP A 434 -8.53 18.78 27.42
CA ASP A 434 -8.62 19.44 26.12
C ASP A 434 -9.01 18.47 24.99
N ALA A 435 -9.41 19.05 23.88
CA ALA A 435 -9.76 18.32 22.66
C ALA A 435 -8.64 17.41 22.20
N ALA A 436 -8.97 16.15 21.89
CA ALA A 436 -8.03 15.15 21.40
C ALA A 436 -6.78 14.97 22.30
N GLN A 437 -6.88 15.26 23.61
CA GLN A 437 -5.78 15.16 24.58
C GLN A 437 -5.97 14.01 25.56
N SER A 438 -4.87 13.64 26.21
CA SER A 438 -4.90 12.72 27.36
C SER A 438 -4.17 13.33 28.54
N ARG A 439 -4.68 13.07 29.75
CA ARG A 439 -4.10 13.58 30.98
C ARG A 439 -3.95 12.47 32.01
N TRP A 440 -2.77 12.42 32.63
CA TRP A 440 -2.53 11.59 33.80
C TRP A 440 -2.99 12.30 35.07
N VAL A 441 -3.79 11.61 35.87
CA VAL A 441 -4.37 12.12 37.09
C VAL A 441 -4.12 11.16 38.23
N ALA A 442 -3.65 11.68 39.35
CA ALA A 442 -3.51 10.91 40.58
C ALA A 442 -4.85 10.90 41.33
N VAL A 443 -5.44 9.73 41.49
CA VAL A 443 -6.71 9.53 42.21
C VAL A 443 -6.44 8.76 43.48
N ARG A 444 -6.92 9.30 44.60
CA ARG A 444 -6.85 8.71 45.93
C ARG A 444 -8.19 8.15 46.33
N LEU A 445 -8.23 6.83 46.55
CA LEU A 445 -9.41 6.17 47.11
C LEU A 445 -9.22 5.92 48.58
N GLN A 446 -10.21 6.23 49.40
CA GLN A 446 -10.20 6.05 50.83
C GLN A 446 -11.40 5.20 51.28
N ILE A 447 -11.17 4.32 52.25
CA ILE A 447 -12.20 3.58 52.96
C ILE A 447 -11.98 3.75 54.47
N PRO A 448 -13.06 3.64 55.32
CA PRO A 448 -12.88 3.60 56.78
C PRO A 448 -12.06 2.38 57.19
N TYR A 449 -11.22 2.54 58.22
CA TYR A 449 -10.45 1.41 58.74
C TYR A 449 -11.43 0.34 59.33
N GLY A 450 -11.17 -0.93 58.99
CA GLY A 450 -12.02 -2.04 59.44
C GLY A 450 -13.28 -2.27 58.58
N SER A 451 -13.52 -1.47 57.54
CA SER A 451 -14.69 -1.65 56.64
C SER A 451 -14.54 -2.81 55.66
N ALA A 452 -13.34 -3.37 55.48
CA ALA A 452 -13.08 -4.51 54.64
C ALA A 452 -11.99 -5.41 55.29
N ALA A 453 -12.05 -6.72 54.99
CA ALA A 453 -11.08 -7.69 55.44
C ALA A 453 -9.70 -7.44 54.82
N ALA A 454 -8.64 -7.91 55.49
CA ALA A 454 -7.27 -7.84 54.91
C ALA A 454 -7.20 -8.63 53.62
N GLY A 455 -6.62 -8.04 52.57
CA GLY A 455 -6.50 -8.67 51.26
C GLY A 455 -6.72 -7.70 50.09
N SER A 456 -6.99 -8.26 48.92
CA SER A 456 -7.26 -7.51 47.70
C SER A 456 -8.73 -7.55 47.34
N HIS A 457 -9.32 -6.39 47.14
CA HIS A 457 -10.73 -6.22 46.84
C HIS A 457 -10.91 -5.54 45.48
N THR A 458 -11.82 -6.06 44.66
CA THR A 458 -12.17 -5.43 43.40
C THR A 458 -12.91 -4.13 43.61
N VAL A 459 -12.48 -3.06 42.98
CA VAL A 459 -13.15 -1.76 42.94
C VAL A 459 -13.36 -1.36 41.48
N GLU A 460 -14.41 -0.62 41.25
CA GLU A 460 -14.79 -0.11 39.94
C GLU A 460 -14.68 1.41 39.93
N PHE A 461 -13.97 1.94 38.96
CA PHE A 461 -13.95 3.37 38.67
C PHE A 461 -14.98 3.66 37.60
N ASP A 462 -15.85 4.57 37.89
CA ASP A 462 -16.92 5.03 37.03
C ASP A 462 -16.60 6.45 36.58
N ILE A 463 -16.22 6.58 35.31
CA ILE A 463 -15.82 7.87 34.72
C ILE A 463 -16.89 8.29 33.74
N SER A 464 -17.48 9.46 33.98
CA SER A 464 -18.56 10.00 33.16
C SER A 464 -18.23 11.41 32.66
N ALA A 465 -18.50 11.67 31.39
CA ALA A 465 -18.47 13.01 30.83
C ALA A 465 -19.70 13.81 31.33
N LEU A 466 -19.48 15.02 31.80
CA LEU A 466 -20.57 15.91 32.24
C LEU A 466 -21.40 16.43 31.05
N ALA A 467 -20.80 16.47 29.84
CA ALA A 467 -21.48 16.76 28.60
C ALA A 467 -21.33 15.58 27.62
N GLY A 468 -22.39 15.27 26.86
CA GLY A 468 -22.33 14.24 25.82
C GLY A 468 -22.55 12.78 26.24
N GLY A 469 -22.79 12.51 27.57
CA GLY A 469 -23.25 11.22 28.06
C GLY A 469 -22.28 10.05 27.99
N ALA A 470 -21.02 10.25 27.57
CA ALA A 470 -20.02 9.20 27.53
C ALA A 470 -19.69 8.72 28.94
N ARG A 471 -19.78 7.42 29.19
CA ARG A 471 -19.47 6.77 30.45
C ARG A 471 -18.66 5.51 30.23
N LEU A 472 -17.67 5.30 31.10
CA LEU A 472 -16.84 4.12 31.10
C LEU A 472 -16.63 3.65 32.54
N THR A 473 -16.73 2.34 32.73
CA THR A 473 -16.48 1.68 34.02
C THR A 473 -15.30 0.75 33.87
N GLU A 474 -14.24 0.99 34.68
CA GLU A 474 -13.00 0.20 34.64
C GLU A 474 -12.73 -0.44 36.01
N LYS A 475 -12.27 -1.69 35.99
CA LYS A 475 -11.97 -2.46 37.20
C LYS A 475 -10.54 -2.26 37.67
N SER A 476 -10.37 -2.16 38.98
CA SER A 476 -9.05 -2.15 39.61
C SER A 476 -9.11 -2.88 40.96
N VAL A 477 -8.03 -2.90 41.70
CA VAL A 477 -7.90 -3.62 42.95
C VAL A 477 -7.49 -2.67 44.08
N PHE A 478 -8.26 -2.66 45.17
CA PHE A 478 -7.95 -1.98 46.40
C PHE A 478 -7.28 -2.95 47.36
N LEU A 479 -6.14 -2.57 47.98
CA LEU A 479 -5.40 -3.39 48.92
C LEU A 479 -5.69 -2.92 50.35
N VAL A 480 -6.10 -3.87 51.20
CA VAL A 480 -6.21 -3.71 52.64
C VAL A 480 -5.05 -4.47 53.29
N PRO A 481 -4.14 -3.79 53.99
CA PRO A 481 -3.01 -4.46 54.65
C PRO A 481 -3.46 -5.45 55.70
N ARG A 482 -2.62 -6.45 55.97
CA ARG A 482 -2.85 -7.42 57.05
C ARG A 482 -2.61 -6.79 58.40
#